data_8e6c92a68a409ad5e41f8f61448bafde
#
_entry.id   8e6c92a68a409ad5e41f8f61448bafde
#
_cell.length_a   1.000
_cell.length_b   1.000
_cell.length_c   1.000
_cell.angle_alpha   90.00
_cell.angle_beta   90.00
_cell.angle_gamma   90.00
#
_symmetry.space_group_name_H-M   'P 1'
#
loop_
_entity.id
_entity.type
_entity.pdbx_description
1 polymer ?
#
loop_
_entity_poly.entity_id
_entity_poly.type
_entity_poly.pdbx_seq_one_letter_code
_entity_poly.pdbx_strand_id
1 'polypeptide(L)'
;MKNAIIAGLLMGAAHGMTVPVLADPIKEEQYFSAHAQGCMLLRECTDYVQELKTVSDLNKHEELADIDYSIVADEFDSLVRSLNKVGAKVFLADMRYFPIGHRGVYHTVGNNFFLNVAHVKRPGTMMAVMRHEGWHAAQDCMAGSIKNNFIAIIKNEEEVPRMYEAIVKDTYKFQPEAIPWEKEAYWAGHTEGMTQAALESCAAGTMWTDYEPTPMTREWLVENGFLTK
;
A
#
# COMPACT_ATOMS: atom_id res chain seq x y z
N MET A 1 -2.78 19.66 31.56
CA MET A 1 -1.88 19.20 32.64
C MET A 1 -1.02 18.11 32.02
N LYS A 2 0.21 18.46 31.64
CA LYS A 2 1.50 18.06 32.21
C LYS A 2 1.60 16.54 32.38
N ASN A 3 2.52 15.84 31.70
CA ASN A 3 3.93 15.80 32.08
C ASN A 3 4.83 15.26 30.96
N ALA A 4 5.91 15.96 30.73
CA ALA A 4 7.11 15.49 30.07
C ALA A 4 7.89 14.57 31.03
N ILE A 5 8.54 13.55 30.51
CA ILE A 5 9.59 12.83 31.23
C ILE A 5 10.87 12.89 30.40
N ILE A 6 11.83 13.60 30.95
CA ILE A 6 13.23 13.63 30.57
C ILE A 6 13.94 12.52 31.38
N ALA A 7 14.76 11.74 30.68
CA ALA A 7 15.82 10.97 31.32
C ALA A 7 16.95 10.88 30.30
N GLY A 8 18.16 11.20 30.53
CA GLY A 8 19.02 11.12 31.67
C GLY A 8 20.41 10.95 31.08
N LEU A 9 21.29 11.93 31.33
CA LEU A 9 22.68 11.97 30.90
C LEU A 9 23.50 10.85 31.52
N LEU A 10 24.39 10.26 30.74
CA LEU A 10 25.58 9.57 31.26
C LEU A 10 26.80 10.17 30.60
N MET A 11 27.65 10.82 31.41
CA MET A 11 28.95 11.32 31.04
C MET A 11 29.98 10.22 30.99
N GLY A 12 30.82 10.21 29.95
CA GLY A 12 32.01 9.38 29.83
C GLY A 12 33.02 10.02 28.92
N ALA A 13 34.09 10.51 29.52
CA ALA A 13 35.46 10.89 29.12
C ALA A 13 35.76 11.15 27.63
N ALA A 14 36.36 12.34 27.44
CA ALA A 14 36.87 12.95 26.23
C ALA A 14 38.00 12.18 25.54
N HIS A 15 37.82 11.95 24.23
CA HIS A 15 38.89 11.85 23.24
C HIS A 15 38.35 12.45 21.94
N GLY A 16 39.09 13.35 21.32
CA GLY A 16 38.88 14.09 20.09
C GLY A 16 37.61 13.83 19.30
N MET A 17 36.47 14.38 19.65
CA MET A 17 35.24 14.27 18.93
C MET A 17 35.19 15.33 17.83
N THR A 18 35.27 14.91 16.58
CA THR A 18 34.60 15.63 15.50
C THR A 18 33.15 15.81 15.94
N VAL A 19 32.75 17.05 16.14
CA VAL A 19 31.35 17.38 16.44
C VAL A 19 30.48 16.74 15.32
N PRO A 20 29.54 15.88 15.65
CA PRO A 20 28.63 15.40 14.61
C PRO A 20 27.93 16.63 14.03
N VAL A 21 27.98 16.78 12.73
CA VAL A 21 27.13 17.76 12.01
C VAL A 21 25.71 17.42 12.48
N LEU A 22 25.13 18.30 13.27
CA LEU A 22 23.72 18.19 13.62
C LEU A 22 22.98 18.19 12.31
N ALA A 23 22.27 17.10 12.04
CA ALA A 23 21.37 17.07 10.91
C ALA A 23 20.47 18.31 11.00
N ASP A 24 20.27 18.99 9.89
CA ASP A 24 19.39 20.14 9.83
C ASP A 24 18.07 19.80 10.53
N PRO A 25 17.52 20.72 11.33
CA PRO A 25 16.27 20.47 12.02
C PRO A 25 15.20 20.12 10.98
N ILE A 26 14.57 18.96 11.14
CA ILE A 26 13.49 18.51 10.25
C ILE A 26 12.42 19.62 10.28
N LYS A 27 12.08 20.15 9.11
CA LYS A 27 11.07 21.20 9.00
C LYS A 27 9.70 20.63 9.34
N GLU A 28 8.81 21.43 9.95
CA GLU A 28 7.48 21.02 10.37
C GLU A 28 6.69 20.39 9.20
N GLU A 29 6.83 20.92 8.01
CA GLU A 29 6.25 20.45 6.75
C GLU A 29 6.72 19.04 6.30
N GLN A 30 7.75 18.48 6.94
CA GLN A 30 8.26 17.13 6.66
C GLN A 30 7.65 16.07 7.58
N TYR A 31 6.85 16.47 8.57
CA TYR A 31 6.16 15.54 9.46
C TYR A 31 4.81 15.13 8.90
N PHE A 32 4.47 13.85 9.13
CA PHE A 32 3.12 13.34 8.85
C PHE A 32 2.05 14.17 9.58
N SER A 33 0.98 14.46 8.86
CA SER A 33 -0.28 14.92 9.45
C SER A 33 -1.47 14.23 8.75
N ALA A 34 -2.55 13.99 9.49
CA ALA A 34 -3.77 13.41 8.92
C ALA A 34 -4.37 14.32 7.82
N HIS A 35 -4.18 15.64 7.94
CA HIS A 35 -4.59 16.60 6.92
C HIS A 35 -3.77 16.43 5.63
N ALA A 36 -2.45 16.30 5.73
CA ALA A 36 -1.59 16.09 4.57
C ALA A 36 -1.91 14.75 3.88
N GLN A 37 -2.13 13.68 4.65
CA GLN A 37 -2.56 12.40 4.08
C GLN A 37 -3.89 12.54 3.34
N GLY A 38 -4.93 13.13 3.97
CA GLY A 38 -6.23 13.32 3.33
C GLY A 38 -6.12 14.13 2.04
N CYS A 39 -5.33 15.21 2.06
CA CYS A 39 -5.07 16.05 0.89
C CYS A 39 -4.40 15.26 -0.26
N MET A 40 -3.43 14.40 0.03
CA MET A 40 -2.81 13.51 -0.96
C MET A 40 -3.84 12.50 -1.51
N LEU A 41 -4.58 11.81 -0.65
CA LEU A 41 -5.56 10.79 -1.05
C LEU A 41 -6.63 11.37 -1.99
N LEU A 42 -7.05 12.60 -1.74
CA LEU A 42 -8.00 13.34 -2.57
C LEU A 42 -7.34 14.00 -3.80
N ARG A 43 -6.01 13.91 -3.94
CA ARG A 43 -5.22 14.54 -5.01
C ARG A 43 -5.31 16.07 -5.02
N GLU A 44 -5.58 16.67 -3.88
CA GLU A 44 -5.58 18.11 -3.68
C GLU A 44 -4.17 18.63 -3.37
N CYS A 45 -3.31 17.80 -2.71
CA CYS A 45 -1.88 18.03 -2.55
C CYS A 45 -1.13 17.25 -3.64
N THR A 46 -0.47 17.97 -4.54
CA THR A 46 0.29 17.38 -5.65
C THR A 46 1.80 17.59 -5.51
N ASP A 47 2.22 18.42 -4.58
CA ASP A 47 3.63 18.61 -4.29
C ASP A 47 4.25 17.30 -3.80
N TYR A 48 5.36 16.90 -4.41
CA TYR A 48 6.05 15.63 -4.09
C TYR A 48 5.18 14.38 -4.31
N VAL A 49 4.22 14.45 -5.24
CA VAL A 49 3.43 13.31 -5.73
C VAL A 49 3.61 13.17 -7.22
N GLN A 50 4.10 12.01 -7.66
CA GLN A 50 4.43 11.72 -9.06
C GLN A 50 3.62 10.52 -9.55
N GLU A 51 2.88 10.65 -10.65
CA GLU A 51 2.22 9.50 -11.31
C GLU A 51 3.28 8.59 -11.94
N LEU A 52 3.16 7.28 -11.70
CA LEU A 52 4.02 6.25 -12.24
C LEU A 52 3.31 5.51 -13.38
N LYS A 53 3.97 5.40 -14.53
CA LYS A 53 3.50 4.63 -15.70
C LYS A 53 4.37 3.43 -15.98
N THR A 54 5.63 3.55 -15.65
CA THR A 54 6.65 2.51 -15.79
C THR A 54 7.62 2.57 -14.62
N VAL A 55 8.38 1.50 -14.42
CA VAL A 55 9.40 1.43 -13.38
C VAL A 55 10.45 2.55 -13.52
N SER A 56 10.76 2.98 -14.75
CA SER A 56 11.74 4.05 -15.00
C SER A 56 11.28 5.42 -14.49
N ASP A 57 10.00 5.60 -14.21
CA ASP A 57 9.51 6.83 -13.60
C ASP A 57 10.03 7.00 -12.16
N LEU A 58 10.35 5.90 -11.46
CA LEU A 58 10.96 5.95 -10.13
C LEU A 58 12.31 6.68 -10.15
N ASN A 59 13.13 6.44 -11.17
CA ASN A 59 14.45 7.06 -11.30
C ASN A 59 14.41 8.57 -11.60
N LYS A 60 13.24 9.15 -11.83
CA LYS A 60 13.06 10.62 -11.94
C LYS A 60 13.09 11.30 -10.57
N HIS A 61 12.86 10.54 -9.49
CA HIS A 61 12.98 11.04 -8.13
C HIS A 61 14.46 11.03 -7.71
N GLU A 62 14.97 12.14 -7.16
CA GLU A 62 16.40 12.30 -6.84
C GLU A 62 16.95 11.21 -5.92
N GLU A 63 16.19 10.81 -4.90
CA GLU A 63 16.60 9.77 -3.96
C GLU A 63 16.64 8.35 -4.55
N LEU A 64 16.07 8.15 -5.74
CA LEU A 64 15.91 6.87 -6.39
C LEU A 64 16.69 6.78 -7.72
N ALA A 65 17.34 7.88 -8.13
CA ALA A 65 17.99 8.02 -9.44
C ALA A 65 19.02 6.92 -9.75
N ASP A 66 19.78 6.48 -8.73
CA ASP A 66 20.86 5.52 -8.86
C ASP A 66 20.42 4.06 -8.54
N ILE A 67 19.14 3.81 -8.30
CA ILE A 67 18.65 2.48 -7.96
C ILE A 67 18.35 1.69 -9.24
N ASP A 68 18.92 0.48 -9.34
CA ASP A 68 18.62 -0.44 -10.42
C ASP A 68 17.33 -1.23 -10.13
N TYR A 69 16.28 -0.91 -10.89
CA TYR A 69 14.99 -1.59 -10.85
C TYR A 69 14.81 -2.61 -11.98
N SER A 70 15.83 -2.87 -12.80
CA SER A 70 15.69 -3.74 -13.98
C SER A 70 15.19 -5.15 -13.64
N ILE A 71 15.58 -5.70 -12.49
CA ILE A 71 15.18 -7.04 -12.02
C ILE A 71 13.66 -7.18 -11.78
N VAL A 72 12.94 -6.07 -11.61
CA VAL A 72 11.49 -6.06 -11.33
C VAL A 72 10.69 -5.31 -12.41
N ALA A 73 11.33 -4.83 -13.45
CA ALA A 73 10.73 -3.94 -14.43
C ALA A 73 9.50 -4.53 -15.11
N ASP A 74 9.59 -5.75 -15.60
CA ASP A 74 8.51 -6.40 -16.34
C ASP A 74 7.27 -6.60 -15.48
N GLU A 75 7.45 -7.05 -14.23
CA GLU A 75 6.33 -7.24 -13.29
C GLU A 75 5.73 -5.91 -12.85
N PHE A 76 6.56 -4.93 -12.49
CA PHE A 76 6.09 -3.61 -12.10
C PHE A 76 5.25 -2.98 -13.20
N ASP A 77 5.78 -2.93 -14.42
CA ASP A 77 5.09 -2.33 -15.57
C ASP A 77 3.81 -3.09 -15.91
N SER A 78 3.80 -4.41 -15.75
CA SER A 78 2.60 -5.24 -15.94
C SER A 78 1.53 -4.91 -14.92
N LEU A 79 1.88 -4.83 -13.63
CA LEU A 79 0.94 -4.44 -12.56
C LEU A 79 0.38 -3.04 -12.77
N VAL A 80 1.22 -2.06 -13.11
CA VAL A 80 0.75 -0.68 -13.41
C VAL A 80 -0.25 -0.69 -14.57
N ARG A 81 0.04 -1.45 -15.64
CA ARG A 81 -0.91 -1.58 -16.77
C ARG A 81 -2.24 -2.20 -16.34
N SER A 82 -2.20 -3.24 -15.51
CA SER A 82 -3.43 -3.92 -15.04
C SER A 82 -4.23 -3.04 -14.09
N LEU A 83 -3.58 -2.33 -13.18
CA LEU A 83 -4.23 -1.32 -12.33
C LEU A 83 -4.89 -0.23 -13.18
N ASN A 84 -4.19 0.31 -14.18
CA ASN A 84 -4.77 1.31 -15.07
C ASN A 84 -5.98 0.79 -15.87
N LYS A 85 -5.96 -0.48 -16.29
CA LYS A 85 -7.12 -1.09 -17.01
C LYS A 85 -8.36 -1.14 -16.14
N VAL A 86 -8.21 -1.38 -14.84
CA VAL A 86 -9.34 -1.37 -13.90
C VAL A 86 -9.67 0.04 -13.37
N GLY A 87 -8.93 1.07 -13.79
CA GLY A 87 -9.18 2.47 -13.46
C GLY A 87 -8.41 2.99 -12.24
N ALA A 88 -7.52 2.19 -11.65
CA ALA A 88 -6.65 2.62 -10.57
C ALA A 88 -5.36 3.23 -11.12
N LYS A 89 -4.91 4.32 -10.52
CA LYS A 89 -3.65 5.00 -10.87
C LYS A 89 -2.61 4.80 -9.79
N VAL A 90 -1.34 4.70 -10.19
CA VAL A 90 -0.20 4.50 -9.28
C VAL A 90 0.60 5.79 -9.16
N PHE A 91 0.94 6.14 -7.93
CA PHE A 91 1.72 7.33 -7.62
C PHE A 91 2.89 6.99 -6.68
N LEU A 92 3.99 7.68 -6.84
CA LEU A 92 5.04 7.81 -5.83
C LEU A 92 4.75 9.08 -5.03
N ALA A 93 4.82 9.00 -3.70
CA ALA A 93 4.58 10.15 -2.84
C ALA A 93 5.59 10.22 -1.69
N ASP A 94 5.87 11.43 -1.24
CA ASP A 94 6.80 11.70 -0.15
C ASP A 94 6.32 11.10 1.19
N MET A 95 7.28 10.74 2.03
CA MET A 95 7.02 10.12 3.34
C MET A 95 6.14 10.97 4.28
N ARG A 96 6.09 12.29 4.10
CA ARG A 96 5.24 13.21 4.89
C ARG A 96 3.76 12.90 4.83
N TYR A 97 3.32 12.22 3.76
CA TYR A 97 1.93 11.88 3.54
C TYR A 97 1.50 10.55 4.18
N PHE A 98 2.45 9.81 4.77
CA PHE A 98 2.17 8.49 5.33
C PHE A 98 2.38 8.47 6.84
N PRO A 99 1.52 7.76 7.59
CA PRO A 99 1.82 7.40 8.97
C PRO A 99 3.14 6.63 9.05
N ILE A 100 3.81 6.71 10.19
CA ILE A 100 5.08 6.01 10.41
C ILE A 100 4.89 4.51 10.16
N GLY A 101 5.75 3.95 9.30
CA GLY A 101 5.75 2.54 8.95
C GLY A 101 4.83 2.16 7.78
N HIS A 102 3.97 3.04 7.31
CA HIS A 102 3.15 2.78 6.13
C HIS A 102 3.99 2.86 4.85
N ARG A 103 3.96 1.79 4.08
CA ARG A 103 4.78 1.64 2.86
C ARG A 103 4.05 2.02 1.59
N GLY A 104 2.73 1.93 1.61
CA GLY A 104 1.82 2.29 0.55
C GLY A 104 0.42 2.47 1.09
N VAL A 105 -0.49 2.84 0.24
CA VAL A 105 -1.94 2.88 0.51
C VAL A 105 -2.72 2.84 -0.79
N TYR A 106 -3.73 1.97 -0.85
CA TYR A 106 -4.78 2.03 -1.86
C TYR A 106 -5.98 2.81 -1.31
N HIS A 107 -6.43 3.82 -2.05
CA HIS A 107 -7.56 4.67 -1.66
C HIS A 107 -8.76 4.35 -2.54
N THR A 108 -9.72 3.61 -2.00
CA THR A 108 -10.92 3.11 -2.68
C THR A 108 -11.78 4.21 -3.31
N VAL A 109 -11.96 5.33 -2.61
CA VAL A 109 -12.79 6.45 -3.10
C VAL A 109 -12.21 7.10 -4.35
N GLY A 110 -10.90 7.25 -4.41
CA GLY A 110 -10.19 7.91 -5.51
C GLY A 110 -9.63 6.94 -6.55
N ASN A 111 -9.65 5.65 -6.27
CA ASN A 111 -8.97 4.60 -7.05
C ASN A 111 -7.51 4.96 -7.31
N ASN A 112 -6.85 5.44 -6.28
CA ASN A 112 -5.47 5.85 -6.34
C ASN A 112 -4.63 4.97 -5.40
N PHE A 113 -3.51 4.52 -5.95
CA PHE A 113 -2.52 3.74 -5.22
C PHE A 113 -1.27 4.59 -5.02
N PHE A 114 -0.83 4.78 -3.80
CA PHE A 114 0.34 5.59 -3.47
C PHE A 114 1.44 4.72 -2.85
N LEU A 115 2.65 4.82 -3.40
CA LEU A 115 3.88 4.25 -2.86
C LEU A 115 4.62 5.31 -2.05
N ASN A 116 5.05 4.95 -0.85
CA ASN A 116 5.90 5.81 -0.03
C ASN A 116 7.37 5.73 -0.49
N VAL A 117 7.93 6.85 -0.91
CA VAL A 117 9.32 6.95 -1.41
C VAL A 117 10.35 6.33 -0.46
N ALA A 118 10.15 6.47 0.86
CA ALA A 118 11.05 5.92 1.85
C ALA A 118 11.19 4.39 1.82
N HIS A 119 10.22 3.67 1.26
CA HIS A 119 10.14 2.22 1.26
C HIS A 119 10.38 1.55 -0.10
N VAL A 120 10.57 2.33 -1.17
CA VAL A 120 10.77 1.77 -2.54
C VAL A 120 12.24 1.62 -2.94
N LYS A 121 13.18 2.04 -2.10
CA LYS A 121 14.64 1.94 -2.38
C LYS A 121 15.15 0.51 -2.57
N ARG A 122 14.41 -0.50 -2.15
CA ARG A 122 14.71 -1.92 -2.36
C ARG A 122 13.69 -2.52 -3.31
N PRO A 123 14.08 -2.94 -4.54
CA PRO A 123 13.16 -3.45 -5.54
C PRO A 123 12.21 -4.54 -5.05
N GLY A 124 12.73 -5.54 -4.32
CA GLY A 124 11.90 -6.61 -3.76
C GLY A 124 10.88 -6.14 -2.71
N THR A 125 11.26 -5.18 -1.86
CA THR A 125 10.32 -4.57 -0.90
C THR A 125 9.24 -3.77 -1.63
N MET A 126 9.63 -3.00 -2.63
CA MET A 126 8.70 -2.24 -3.47
C MET A 126 7.67 -3.16 -4.13
N MET A 127 8.14 -4.28 -4.73
CA MET A 127 7.22 -5.24 -5.37
C MET A 127 6.26 -5.89 -4.39
N ALA A 128 6.72 -6.21 -3.17
CA ALA A 128 5.82 -6.71 -2.13
C ALA A 128 4.72 -5.69 -1.80
N VAL A 129 5.04 -4.40 -1.74
CA VAL A 129 4.05 -3.33 -1.55
C VAL A 129 3.14 -3.19 -2.78
N MET A 130 3.70 -3.21 -4.00
CA MET A 130 2.93 -3.14 -5.23
C MET A 130 1.88 -4.24 -5.33
N ARG A 131 2.25 -5.47 -4.99
CA ARG A 131 1.32 -6.61 -4.98
C ARG A 131 0.28 -6.49 -3.87
N HIS A 132 0.69 -6.07 -2.68
CA HIS A 132 -0.19 -5.91 -1.52
C HIS A 132 -1.28 -4.86 -1.78
N GLU A 133 -0.89 -3.64 -2.13
CA GLU A 133 -1.85 -2.56 -2.40
C GLU A 133 -2.66 -2.81 -3.68
N GLY A 134 -2.04 -3.45 -4.67
CA GLY A 134 -2.75 -3.90 -5.88
C GLY A 134 -3.79 -4.97 -5.57
N TRP A 135 -3.58 -5.79 -4.54
CA TRP A 135 -4.59 -6.75 -4.09
C TRP A 135 -5.81 -6.05 -3.51
N HIS A 136 -5.63 -4.93 -2.79
CA HIS A 136 -6.77 -4.13 -2.33
C HIS A 136 -7.61 -3.58 -3.49
N ALA A 137 -6.99 -3.25 -4.63
CA ALA A 137 -7.74 -2.90 -5.84
C ALA A 137 -8.54 -4.10 -6.41
N ALA A 138 -8.00 -5.31 -6.30
CA ALA A 138 -8.75 -6.51 -6.67
C ALA A 138 -9.89 -6.80 -5.68
N GLN A 139 -9.69 -6.60 -4.38
CA GLN A 139 -10.73 -6.70 -3.34
C GLN A 139 -11.85 -5.66 -3.55
N ASP A 140 -11.51 -4.46 -4.01
CA ASP A 140 -12.46 -3.43 -4.39
C ASP A 140 -13.30 -3.89 -5.62
N CYS A 141 -12.66 -4.48 -6.61
CA CYS A 141 -13.35 -5.09 -7.75
C CYS A 141 -14.25 -6.26 -7.35
N MET A 142 -13.81 -7.12 -6.41
CA MET A 142 -14.62 -8.21 -5.87
C MET A 142 -15.90 -7.68 -5.20
N ALA A 143 -15.87 -6.51 -4.63
CA ALA A 143 -17.03 -5.82 -4.06
C ALA A 143 -18.00 -5.26 -5.13
N GLY A 144 -17.85 -5.63 -6.38
CA GLY A 144 -18.76 -5.31 -7.49
C GLY A 144 -18.26 -4.22 -8.42
N SER A 145 -17.47 -3.28 -7.96
CA SER A 145 -16.92 -2.20 -8.76
C SER A 145 -15.91 -1.39 -7.96
N ILE A 146 -14.78 -1.02 -8.56
CA ILE A 146 -13.83 -0.07 -7.96
C ILE A 146 -14.39 1.37 -7.81
N LYS A 147 -15.67 1.57 -8.09
CA LYS A 147 -16.35 2.87 -7.92
C LYS A 147 -17.12 2.97 -6.61
N ASN A 148 -17.14 1.92 -5.82
CA ASN A 148 -17.70 1.95 -4.47
C ASN A 148 -16.58 2.17 -3.44
N ASN A 149 -16.94 2.32 -2.16
CA ASN A 149 -15.98 2.57 -1.08
C ASN A 149 -15.76 1.32 -0.22
N PHE A 150 -15.99 0.15 -0.80
CA PHE A 150 -15.93 -1.11 -0.08
C PHE A 150 -14.92 -2.05 -0.73
N ILE A 151 -14.21 -2.81 0.09
CA ILE A 151 -13.36 -3.92 -0.34
C ILE A 151 -13.92 -5.23 0.20
N ALA A 152 -13.87 -6.30 -0.59
CA ALA A 152 -14.42 -7.60 -0.25
C ALA A 152 -13.32 -8.68 -0.18
N ILE A 153 -13.57 -9.72 0.61
CA ILE A 153 -12.67 -10.86 0.72
C ILE A 153 -12.77 -11.70 -0.55
N ILE A 154 -11.62 -12.04 -1.14
CA ILE A 154 -11.52 -12.85 -2.37
C ILE A 154 -11.29 -14.33 -2.03
N LYS A 155 -10.42 -14.59 -1.04
CA LYS A 155 -9.99 -15.95 -0.68
C LYS A 155 -10.71 -16.45 0.56
N ASN A 156 -11.10 -17.73 0.54
CA ASN A 156 -11.58 -18.35 1.76
C ASN A 156 -10.50 -18.31 2.85
N GLU A 157 -10.93 -18.17 4.10
CA GLU A 157 -10.02 -18.03 5.23
C GLU A 157 -9.01 -19.20 5.34
N GLU A 158 -9.46 -20.40 4.96
CA GLU A 158 -8.68 -21.63 5.01
C GLU A 158 -7.60 -21.71 3.95
N GLU A 159 -7.74 -20.96 2.85
CA GLU A 159 -6.76 -20.88 1.77
C GLU A 159 -5.55 -20.02 2.15
N VAL A 160 -5.75 -19.04 3.03
CA VAL A 160 -4.68 -18.11 3.42
C VAL A 160 -3.71 -18.81 4.37
N PRO A 161 -2.41 -18.91 4.02
CA PRO A 161 -1.43 -19.56 4.89
C PRO A 161 -1.36 -18.90 6.28
N ARG A 162 -1.42 -19.73 7.34
CA ARG A 162 -1.48 -19.28 8.75
C ARG A 162 -0.38 -18.31 9.17
N MET A 163 0.77 -18.37 8.51
CA MET A 163 1.87 -17.46 8.80
C MET A 163 1.49 -15.98 8.53
N TYR A 164 0.70 -15.71 7.49
CA TYR A 164 0.25 -14.34 7.18
C TYR A 164 -0.78 -13.85 8.19
N GLU A 165 -1.66 -14.71 8.65
CA GLU A 165 -2.59 -14.38 9.73
C GLU A 165 -1.84 -13.98 11.01
N ALA A 166 -0.80 -14.71 11.38
CA ALA A 166 0.00 -14.40 12.57
C ALA A 166 0.69 -13.03 12.46
N ILE A 167 1.27 -12.71 11.29
CA ILE A 167 1.91 -11.42 11.04
C ILE A 167 0.89 -10.28 11.12
N VAL A 168 -0.26 -10.46 10.47
CA VAL A 168 -1.28 -9.41 10.39
C VAL A 168 -1.92 -9.16 11.75
N LYS A 169 -2.19 -10.20 12.56
CA LYS A 169 -2.70 -10.05 13.93
C LYS A 169 -1.79 -9.20 14.82
N ASP A 170 -0.49 -9.31 14.67
CA ASP A 170 0.45 -8.47 15.43
C ASP A 170 0.46 -7.03 14.91
N THR A 171 0.47 -6.86 13.59
CA THR A 171 0.49 -5.54 12.93
C THR A 171 -0.81 -4.77 13.18
N TYR A 172 -1.96 -5.41 13.05
CA TYR A 172 -3.29 -4.79 13.11
C TYR A 172 -4.01 -5.07 14.45
N LYS A 173 -3.28 -5.29 15.53
CA LYS A 173 -3.85 -5.57 16.89
C LYS A 173 -4.80 -4.48 17.41
N PHE A 174 -4.68 -3.24 16.92
CA PHE A 174 -5.57 -2.13 17.27
C PHE A 174 -6.66 -1.87 16.22
N GLN A 175 -6.70 -2.65 15.14
CA GLN A 175 -7.68 -2.59 14.06
C GLN A 175 -8.03 -4.03 13.62
N PRO A 176 -8.59 -4.86 14.52
CA PRO A 176 -8.82 -6.28 14.24
C PRO A 176 -9.82 -6.52 13.10
N GLU A 177 -10.67 -5.54 12.82
CA GLU A 177 -11.60 -5.55 11.69
C GLU A 177 -10.90 -5.59 10.33
N ALA A 178 -9.68 -5.08 10.22
CA ALA A 178 -8.90 -5.10 8.98
C ALA A 178 -8.26 -6.46 8.68
N ILE A 179 -8.10 -7.32 9.69
CA ILE A 179 -7.38 -8.59 9.59
C ILE A 179 -7.84 -9.46 8.40
N PRO A 180 -9.14 -9.65 8.12
CA PRO A 180 -9.59 -10.50 7.03
C PRO A 180 -9.08 -10.06 5.65
N TRP A 181 -9.04 -8.78 5.39
CA TRP A 181 -8.55 -8.22 4.10
C TRP A 181 -7.03 -8.17 4.04
N GLU A 182 -6.42 -7.77 5.13
CA GLU A 182 -4.97 -7.58 5.22
C GLU A 182 -4.18 -8.90 5.13
N LYS A 183 -4.71 -10.01 5.68
CA LYS A 183 -4.03 -11.30 5.58
C LYS A 183 -3.94 -11.81 4.14
N GLU A 184 -4.97 -11.56 3.32
CA GLU A 184 -4.93 -11.85 1.89
C GLU A 184 -3.92 -10.96 1.17
N ALA A 185 -3.96 -9.65 1.43
CA ALA A 185 -3.06 -8.69 0.82
C ALA A 185 -1.59 -8.99 1.17
N TYR A 186 -1.32 -9.41 2.41
CA TYR A 186 0.01 -9.86 2.82
C TYR A 186 0.45 -11.12 2.04
N TRP A 187 -0.44 -12.08 1.87
CA TRP A 187 -0.14 -13.26 1.06
C TRP A 187 0.12 -12.88 -0.39
N ALA A 188 -0.74 -12.11 -0.99
CA ALA A 188 -0.58 -11.63 -2.36
C ALA A 188 0.72 -10.82 -2.53
N GLY A 189 1.07 -9.98 -1.57
CA GLY A 189 2.33 -9.22 -1.54
C GLY A 189 3.58 -10.08 -1.65
N HIS A 190 3.51 -11.34 -1.17
CA HIS A 190 4.62 -12.30 -1.19
C HIS A 190 4.45 -13.41 -2.23
N THR A 191 3.44 -13.33 -3.10
CA THR A 191 3.14 -14.33 -4.13
C THR A 191 3.12 -13.66 -5.49
N GLU A 192 4.19 -13.84 -6.26
CA GLU A 192 4.31 -13.34 -7.62
C GLU A 192 3.15 -13.84 -8.50
N GLY A 193 2.60 -12.94 -9.34
CA GLY A 193 1.50 -13.25 -10.26
C GLY A 193 0.10 -13.28 -9.62
N MET A 194 -0.03 -13.43 -8.30
CA MET A 194 -1.34 -13.54 -7.65
C MET A 194 -2.19 -12.29 -7.85
N THR A 195 -1.65 -11.12 -7.55
CA THR A 195 -2.32 -9.83 -7.75
C THR A 195 -2.59 -9.55 -9.23
N GLN A 196 -1.62 -9.87 -10.10
CA GLN A 196 -1.76 -9.71 -11.53
C GLN A 196 -2.97 -10.47 -12.07
N ALA A 197 -3.11 -11.77 -11.71
CA ALA A 197 -4.22 -12.60 -12.14
C ALA A 197 -5.59 -12.05 -11.69
N ALA A 198 -5.68 -11.59 -10.44
CA ALA A 198 -6.93 -11.02 -9.94
C ALA A 198 -7.32 -9.71 -10.64
N LEU A 199 -6.35 -8.84 -10.91
CA LEU A 199 -6.59 -7.60 -11.67
C LEU A 199 -6.97 -7.89 -13.14
N GLU A 200 -6.42 -8.93 -13.74
CA GLU A 200 -6.80 -9.35 -15.10
C GLU A 200 -8.24 -9.86 -15.14
N SER A 201 -8.65 -10.67 -14.17
CA SER A 201 -10.05 -11.11 -14.03
C SER A 201 -11.00 -9.94 -13.81
N CYS A 202 -10.59 -8.95 -13.01
CA CYS A 202 -11.33 -7.70 -12.83
C CYS A 202 -11.51 -6.96 -14.15
N ALA A 203 -10.43 -6.75 -14.89
CA ALA A 203 -10.44 -6.03 -16.17
C ALA A 203 -11.24 -6.76 -17.24
N ALA A 204 -11.29 -8.11 -17.19
CA ALA A 204 -12.07 -8.95 -18.09
C ALA A 204 -13.56 -9.03 -17.70
N GLY A 205 -13.94 -8.58 -16.50
CA GLY A 205 -15.30 -8.72 -15.97
C GLY A 205 -15.65 -10.16 -15.56
N THR A 206 -14.64 -11.00 -15.31
CA THR A 206 -14.78 -12.41 -14.93
C THR A 206 -14.52 -12.68 -13.46
N MET A 207 -14.37 -11.62 -12.66
CA MET A 207 -13.95 -11.71 -11.25
C MET A 207 -14.75 -12.74 -10.46
N TRP A 208 -16.07 -12.79 -10.62
CA TRP A 208 -16.94 -13.73 -9.90
C TRP A 208 -17.03 -15.12 -10.52
N THR A 209 -16.38 -15.34 -11.67
CA THR A 209 -16.26 -16.65 -12.30
C THR A 209 -14.90 -17.27 -11.96
N ASP A 210 -13.86 -16.46 -12.01
CA ASP A 210 -12.47 -16.90 -11.76
C ASP A 210 -12.18 -17.02 -10.26
N TYR A 211 -12.85 -16.20 -9.46
CA TYR A 211 -12.81 -16.20 -8.00
C TYR A 211 -14.24 -16.31 -7.47
N GLU A 212 -14.62 -17.49 -7.00
CA GLU A 212 -15.93 -17.67 -6.37
C GLU A 212 -16.01 -16.77 -5.12
N PRO A 213 -17.03 -15.87 -5.02
CA PRO A 213 -17.16 -15.01 -3.85
C PRO A 213 -17.28 -15.84 -2.57
N THR A 214 -16.49 -15.50 -1.55
CA THR A 214 -16.61 -16.10 -0.22
C THR A 214 -18.03 -15.94 0.31
N PRO A 215 -18.50 -16.76 1.24
CA PRO A 215 -19.87 -16.67 1.75
C PRO A 215 -20.24 -15.27 2.22
N MET A 216 -19.35 -14.60 2.98
CA MET A 216 -19.57 -13.23 3.47
C MET A 216 -19.62 -12.21 2.33
N THR A 217 -18.74 -12.31 1.35
CA THR A 217 -18.72 -11.45 0.17
C THR A 217 -19.95 -11.68 -0.71
N ARG A 218 -20.33 -12.95 -0.93
CA ARG A 218 -21.52 -13.30 -1.71
C ARG A 218 -22.80 -12.76 -1.06
N GLU A 219 -22.94 -12.88 0.25
CA GLU A 219 -24.09 -12.33 0.99
C GLU A 219 -24.21 -10.83 0.75
N TRP A 220 -23.12 -10.09 0.91
CA TRP A 220 -23.06 -8.66 0.66
C TRP A 220 -23.37 -8.30 -0.80
N LEU A 221 -22.84 -9.04 -1.79
CA LEU A 221 -23.11 -8.81 -3.22
C LEU A 221 -24.58 -9.02 -3.57
N VAL A 222 -25.23 -10.01 -2.94
CA VAL A 222 -26.67 -10.28 -3.12
C VAL A 222 -27.51 -9.17 -2.48
N GLU A 223 -27.16 -8.74 -1.26
CA GLU A 223 -27.88 -7.67 -0.56
C GLU A 223 -27.81 -6.34 -1.29
N ASN A 224 -26.70 -6.07 -2.00
CA ASN A 224 -26.50 -4.85 -2.77
C ASN A 224 -26.91 -4.97 -4.25
N GLY A 225 -27.49 -6.10 -4.65
CA GLY A 225 -28.08 -6.30 -5.99
C GLY A 225 -27.06 -6.58 -7.11
N PHE A 226 -25.82 -6.91 -6.78
CA PHE A 226 -24.79 -7.29 -7.77
C PHE A 226 -24.95 -8.76 -8.22
N LEU A 227 -25.44 -9.64 -7.33
CA LEU A 227 -25.73 -11.04 -7.64
C LEU A 227 -27.19 -11.37 -7.32
N THR A 228 -27.74 -12.34 -8.04
CA THR A 228 -29.05 -12.95 -7.72
C THR A 228 -28.90 -13.99 -6.62
N LYS A 229 -29.97 -14.20 -5.84
CA LYS A 229 -30.03 -15.25 -4.81
C LYS A 229 -29.90 -16.64 -5.40
#